data_06efa74f480fad87a294087850db546e
#
_entry.id   06efa74f480fad87a294087850db546e
#
_cell.length_a   1.000
_cell.length_b   1.000
_cell.length_c   1.000
_cell.angle_alpha   90.00
_cell.angle_beta   90.00
_cell.angle_gamma   90.00
#
_symmetry.space_group_name_H-M   'P 1'
#
loop_
_entity.id
_entity.type
_entity.pdbx_description
1 polymer ?
#
loop_
_entity_poly.entity_id
_entity_poly.type
_entity_poly.pdbx_seq_one_letter_code
_entity_poly.pdbx_strand_id
1 'polypeptide(L)'
;GKADEIPFEANNSVPPIYLFQYMLPMDFNTFCAVQNEEIVYVPRTETYKEFLSYLAKFYEEGLLDKDCFSKTIDQQYAEGPSDVYGYFYSWSPSETVGSELSQGYDYMVMTPWGKTSVSSDAGVSEGAMVITDKCENPEIAAAWADQFYSEEGGILSVMGVEGKTWQWRDDGKWDYIVGTEYGEDESTVRDNAPLQGSAYNPMVW
;
A
#
# COMPACT_ATOMS: atom_id res chain seq x y z
N GLY A 1 5.73 -6.17 -26.19
CA GLY A 1 5.16 -6.94 -25.10
C GLY A 1 5.08 -8.42 -25.47
N LYS A 2 4.84 -9.25 -24.50
CA LYS A 2 4.58 -10.68 -24.66
C LYS A 2 3.15 -10.88 -25.19
N ALA A 3 2.87 -12.02 -25.83
CA ALA A 3 1.55 -12.29 -26.41
C ALA A 3 0.45 -12.47 -25.32
N ASP A 4 0.86 -12.80 -24.11
CA ASP A 4 0.06 -13.04 -22.92
C ASP A 4 0.15 -11.89 -21.90
N GLU A 5 0.76 -10.77 -22.29
CA GLU A 5 0.90 -9.59 -21.41
C GLU A 5 -0.46 -8.98 -21.07
N ILE A 6 -0.65 -8.68 -19.79
CA ILE A 6 -1.72 -7.88 -19.24
C ILE A 6 -1.14 -6.50 -18.95
N PRO A 7 -1.36 -5.49 -19.82
CA PRO A 7 -0.71 -4.19 -19.67
C PRO A 7 -1.05 -3.49 -18.36
N PHE A 8 -2.31 -3.54 -17.91
CA PHE A 8 -2.78 -3.01 -16.64
C PHE A 8 -3.61 -4.06 -15.93
N GLU A 9 -3.01 -4.68 -14.92
CA GLU A 9 -3.69 -5.63 -14.05
C GLU A 9 -4.60 -4.88 -13.06
N ALA A 10 -5.77 -5.42 -12.83
CA ALA A 10 -6.71 -5.02 -11.79
C ALA A 10 -7.51 -6.24 -11.33
N ASN A 11 -8.08 -6.15 -10.14
CA ASN A 11 -8.88 -7.22 -9.57
C ASN A 11 -10.08 -6.66 -8.77
N ASN A 12 -10.89 -7.52 -8.21
CA ASN A 12 -12.11 -7.10 -7.51
C ASN A 12 -11.86 -6.37 -6.18
N SER A 13 -10.66 -6.51 -5.59
CA SER A 13 -10.23 -5.79 -4.39
C SER A 13 -9.55 -4.46 -4.74
N VAL A 14 -8.89 -4.43 -5.91
CA VAL A 14 -8.26 -3.24 -6.48
C VAL A 14 -8.82 -3.03 -7.90
N PRO A 15 -10.07 -2.55 -8.02
CA PRO A 15 -10.69 -2.32 -9.31
C PRO A 15 -9.98 -1.22 -10.10
N PRO A 16 -10.20 -1.11 -11.42
CA PRO A 16 -9.49 -0.18 -12.30
C PRO A 16 -9.45 1.27 -11.82
N ILE A 17 -10.45 1.70 -11.06
CA ILE A 17 -10.49 3.05 -10.49
C ILE A 17 -9.35 3.29 -9.49
N TYR A 18 -8.91 2.27 -8.75
CA TYR A 18 -7.81 2.37 -7.80
C TYR A 18 -6.44 2.33 -8.46
N LEU A 19 -6.30 1.65 -9.61
CA LEU A 19 -5.03 1.64 -10.37
C LEU A 19 -4.53 3.06 -10.66
N PHE A 20 -5.46 3.96 -10.92
CA PHE A 20 -5.18 5.34 -11.32
C PHE A 20 -5.67 6.35 -10.27
N GLN A 21 -5.81 5.90 -9.01
CA GLN A 21 -6.35 6.74 -7.93
C GLN A 21 -5.61 8.07 -7.78
N TYR A 22 -4.29 8.06 -7.96
CA TYR A 22 -3.46 9.26 -7.84
C TYR A 22 -3.65 10.26 -9.00
N MET A 23 -4.41 9.89 -10.04
CA MET A 23 -4.79 10.80 -11.09
C MET A 23 -5.94 11.74 -10.69
N LEU A 24 -6.66 11.42 -9.62
CA LEU A 24 -7.76 12.22 -9.11
C LEU A 24 -7.44 12.75 -7.72
N PRO A 25 -7.54 14.07 -7.49
CA PRO A 25 -7.30 14.66 -6.18
C PRO A 25 -8.51 14.42 -5.27
N MET A 26 -8.68 13.20 -4.78
CA MET A 26 -9.78 12.86 -3.88
C MET A 26 -9.38 11.82 -2.85
N ASP A 27 -10.04 11.83 -1.71
CA ASP A 27 -10.04 10.73 -0.77
C ASP A 27 -10.93 9.60 -1.28
N PHE A 28 -10.39 8.38 -1.35
CA PHE A 28 -11.09 7.22 -1.96
C PHE A 28 -12.16 6.61 -1.07
N ASN A 29 -12.16 6.89 0.23
CA ASN A 29 -13.21 6.42 1.13
C ASN A 29 -14.47 7.29 1.03
N THR A 30 -14.27 8.59 0.87
CA THR A 30 -15.37 9.57 0.81
C THR A 30 -15.69 10.04 -0.60
N PHE A 31 -14.79 9.83 -1.56
CA PHE A 31 -14.83 10.39 -2.92
C PHE A 31 -14.88 11.92 -2.95
N CYS A 32 -14.40 12.55 -1.89
CA CYS A 32 -14.38 13.99 -1.74
C CYS A 32 -12.97 14.56 -1.86
N ALA A 33 -12.89 15.80 -2.27
CA ALA A 33 -11.67 16.61 -2.25
C ALA A 33 -11.95 17.98 -1.65
N VAL A 34 -10.93 18.59 -1.06
CA VAL A 34 -10.99 20.00 -0.68
C VAL A 34 -10.39 20.83 -1.80
N GLN A 35 -11.19 21.67 -2.42
CA GLN A 35 -10.78 22.57 -3.50
C GLN A 35 -11.24 23.99 -3.18
N ASN A 36 -10.30 24.94 -3.12
CA ASN A 36 -10.59 26.34 -2.76
C ASN A 36 -11.40 26.48 -1.46
N GLU A 37 -11.04 25.74 -0.43
CA GLU A 37 -11.69 25.71 0.89
C GLU A 37 -13.12 25.13 0.89
N GLU A 38 -13.56 24.53 -0.21
CA GLU A 38 -14.85 23.87 -0.32
C GLU A 38 -14.70 22.35 -0.47
N ILE A 39 -15.66 21.60 0.07
CA ILE A 39 -15.73 20.14 -0.12
C ILE A 39 -16.44 19.86 -1.43
N VAL A 40 -15.72 19.21 -2.33
CA VAL A 40 -16.23 18.81 -3.65
C VAL A 40 -16.40 17.29 -3.69
N TYR A 41 -17.58 16.81 -4.04
CA TYR A 41 -17.81 15.41 -4.34
C TYR A 41 -17.36 15.12 -5.78
N VAL A 42 -16.16 14.55 -5.91
CA VAL A 42 -15.42 14.42 -7.19
C VAL A 42 -16.18 13.63 -8.26
N PRO A 43 -16.95 12.56 -7.95
CA PRO A 43 -17.73 11.84 -8.97
C PRO A 43 -18.77 12.68 -9.76
N ARG A 44 -19.08 13.87 -9.29
CA ARG A 44 -20.00 14.80 -9.98
C ARG A 44 -19.28 15.80 -10.90
N THR A 45 -17.95 15.71 -11.00
CA THR A 45 -17.15 16.63 -11.81
C THR A 45 -16.93 16.11 -13.24
N GLU A 46 -16.68 17.04 -14.18
CA GLU A 46 -16.31 16.66 -15.56
C GLU A 46 -14.96 15.92 -15.59
N THR A 47 -14.02 16.24 -14.71
CA THR A 47 -12.74 15.54 -14.59
C THR A 47 -12.93 14.06 -14.27
N TYR A 48 -13.87 13.72 -13.38
CA TYR A 48 -14.17 12.33 -13.07
C TYR A 48 -14.80 11.59 -14.25
N LYS A 49 -15.70 12.26 -14.97
CA LYS A 49 -16.31 11.71 -16.18
C LYS A 49 -15.28 11.46 -17.29
N GLU A 50 -14.34 12.40 -17.46
CA GLU A 50 -13.24 12.23 -18.41
C GLU A 50 -12.37 11.03 -18.01
N PHE A 51 -12.01 10.92 -16.73
CA PHE A 51 -11.28 9.79 -16.18
C PHE A 51 -11.96 8.45 -16.45
N LEU A 52 -13.28 8.33 -16.19
CA LEU A 52 -14.03 7.12 -16.51
C LEU A 52 -14.04 6.81 -18.01
N SER A 53 -14.05 7.82 -18.86
CA SER A 53 -13.98 7.64 -20.32
C SER A 53 -12.63 7.04 -20.76
N TYR A 54 -11.53 7.41 -20.10
CA TYR A 54 -10.22 6.78 -20.32
C TYR A 54 -10.20 5.33 -19.86
N LEU A 55 -10.75 5.02 -18.68
CA LEU A 55 -10.83 3.64 -18.20
C LEU A 55 -11.66 2.75 -19.12
N ALA A 56 -12.81 3.25 -19.59
CA ALA A 56 -13.65 2.54 -20.55
C ALA A 56 -12.88 2.25 -21.85
N LYS A 57 -12.15 3.24 -22.37
CA LYS A 57 -11.33 3.08 -23.56
C LYS A 57 -10.21 2.05 -23.35
N PHE A 58 -9.53 2.06 -22.21
CA PHE A 58 -8.48 1.07 -21.87
C PHE A 58 -9.05 -0.34 -21.83
N TYR A 59 -10.26 -0.50 -21.29
CA TYR A 59 -10.94 -1.79 -21.27
C TYR A 59 -11.34 -2.25 -22.69
N GLU A 60 -11.92 -1.36 -23.51
CA GLU A 60 -12.30 -1.64 -24.90
C GLU A 60 -11.11 -2.00 -25.77
N GLU A 61 -9.95 -1.34 -25.57
CA GLU A 61 -8.71 -1.61 -26.30
C GLU A 61 -7.96 -2.85 -25.77
N GLY A 62 -8.45 -3.49 -24.70
CA GLY A 62 -7.82 -4.66 -24.09
C GLY A 62 -6.53 -4.34 -23.32
N LEU A 63 -6.35 -3.09 -22.89
CA LEU A 63 -5.23 -2.66 -22.06
C LEU A 63 -5.47 -2.97 -20.59
N LEU A 64 -6.73 -2.96 -20.13
CA LEU A 64 -7.09 -3.44 -18.80
C LEU A 64 -7.31 -4.95 -18.83
N ASP A 65 -6.97 -5.60 -17.73
CA ASP A 65 -7.31 -7.00 -17.52
C ASP A 65 -8.82 -7.21 -17.75
N LYS A 66 -9.17 -8.16 -18.60
CA LYS A 66 -10.57 -8.46 -18.95
C LYS A 66 -11.36 -9.00 -17.76
N ASP A 67 -10.67 -9.65 -16.84
CA ASP A 67 -11.24 -10.25 -15.64
C ASP A 67 -11.17 -9.32 -14.41
N CYS A 68 -10.81 -8.06 -14.60
CA CYS A 68 -10.58 -7.08 -13.53
C CYS A 68 -11.76 -6.90 -12.55
N PHE A 69 -12.96 -7.25 -12.92
CA PHE A 69 -14.14 -7.19 -12.04
C PHE A 69 -14.45 -8.51 -11.32
N SER A 70 -13.82 -9.62 -11.72
CA SER A 70 -14.07 -10.96 -11.19
C SER A 70 -12.83 -11.63 -10.59
N LYS A 71 -11.64 -11.30 -11.08
CA LYS A 71 -10.36 -11.79 -10.57
C LYS A 71 -10.21 -11.44 -9.10
N THR A 72 -9.79 -12.40 -8.28
CA THR A 72 -9.47 -12.16 -6.86
C THR A 72 -8.01 -11.78 -6.69
N ILE A 73 -7.67 -11.21 -5.52
CA ILE A 73 -6.29 -10.91 -5.16
C ILE A 73 -5.42 -12.18 -5.10
N ASP A 74 -5.98 -13.31 -4.64
CA ASP A 74 -5.27 -14.60 -4.61
C ASP A 74 -4.94 -15.09 -6.03
N GLN A 75 -5.83 -14.85 -6.99
CA GLN A 75 -5.57 -15.16 -8.40
C GLN A 75 -4.49 -14.25 -8.99
N GLN A 76 -4.48 -12.97 -8.64
CA GLN A 76 -3.42 -12.05 -9.00
C GLN A 76 -2.06 -12.56 -8.50
N TYR A 77 -1.97 -12.92 -7.22
CA TYR A 77 -0.73 -13.42 -6.63
C TYR A 77 -0.29 -14.77 -7.21
N ALA A 78 -1.24 -15.62 -7.60
CA ALA A 78 -0.92 -16.90 -8.26
C ALA A 78 -0.42 -16.72 -9.70
N GLU A 79 -0.88 -15.70 -10.42
CA GLU A 79 -0.54 -15.41 -11.80
C GLU A 79 0.74 -14.55 -11.93
N GLY A 80 0.96 -13.61 -10.99
CA GLY A 80 2.04 -12.64 -11.03
C GLY A 80 3.44 -13.22 -11.27
N PRO A 81 3.85 -14.34 -10.63
CA PRO A 81 5.15 -14.97 -10.87
C PRO A 81 5.37 -15.47 -12.31
N SER A 82 4.33 -15.50 -13.14
CA SER A 82 4.44 -15.84 -14.57
C SER A 82 4.97 -14.68 -15.44
N ASP A 83 5.27 -13.52 -14.84
CA ASP A 83 5.82 -12.33 -15.51
C ASP A 83 4.94 -11.82 -16.67
N VAL A 84 3.64 -11.72 -16.41
CA VAL A 84 2.63 -11.32 -17.41
C VAL A 84 2.13 -9.90 -17.23
N TYR A 85 2.39 -9.26 -16.08
CA TYR A 85 1.88 -7.93 -15.75
C TYR A 85 2.81 -6.82 -16.22
N GLY A 86 2.27 -5.85 -16.95
CA GLY A 86 2.98 -4.62 -17.28
C GLY A 86 2.92 -3.58 -16.16
N TYR A 87 1.72 -3.39 -15.59
CA TYR A 87 1.47 -2.49 -14.46
C TYR A 87 0.43 -3.12 -13.52
N PHE A 88 0.65 -2.99 -12.23
CA PHE A 88 -0.30 -3.43 -11.20
C PHE A 88 -0.20 -2.53 -9.96
N TYR A 89 -1.24 -2.57 -9.13
CA TYR A 89 -1.25 -1.92 -7.83
C TYR A 89 -1.05 -2.96 -6.73
N SER A 90 -0.08 -2.72 -5.85
CA SER A 90 0.23 -3.60 -4.71
C SER A 90 0.91 -2.80 -3.60
N TRP A 91 0.95 -3.33 -2.41
CA TRP A 91 1.76 -2.80 -1.32
C TRP A 91 3.26 -2.90 -1.62
N SER A 92 3.66 -3.99 -2.27
CA SER A 92 5.03 -4.23 -2.70
C SER A 92 5.03 -5.07 -3.98
N PRO A 93 5.89 -4.78 -4.97
CA PRO A 93 6.01 -5.64 -6.15
C PRO A 93 6.29 -7.10 -5.80
N SER A 94 7.08 -7.38 -4.76
CA SER A 94 7.43 -8.74 -4.33
C SER A 94 6.23 -9.58 -3.89
N GLU A 95 5.17 -8.96 -3.35
CA GLU A 95 3.94 -9.67 -2.99
C GLU A 95 3.19 -10.19 -4.22
N THR A 96 3.24 -9.44 -5.32
CA THR A 96 2.52 -9.78 -6.55
C THR A 96 3.32 -10.69 -7.47
N VAL A 97 4.58 -10.36 -7.74
CA VAL A 97 5.37 -11.08 -8.77
C VAL A 97 6.50 -11.93 -8.18
N GLY A 98 6.69 -11.90 -6.86
CA GLY A 98 7.79 -12.59 -6.19
C GLY A 98 9.09 -11.79 -6.15
N SER A 99 9.98 -12.16 -5.23
CA SER A 99 11.19 -11.38 -4.91
C SER A 99 12.18 -11.26 -6.07
N GLU A 100 12.28 -12.27 -6.93
CA GLU A 100 13.21 -12.25 -8.06
C GLU A 100 12.74 -11.29 -9.15
N LEU A 101 11.48 -11.40 -9.59
CA LEU A 101 10.94 -10.56 -10.66
C LEU A 101 10.74 -9.11 -10.19
N SER A 102 10.46 -8.90 -8.91
CA SER A 102 10.20 -7.56 -8.35
C SER A 102 11.37 -6.59 -8.54
N GLN A 103 12.60 -7.10 -8.65
CA GLN A 103 13.81 -6.30 -8.90
C GLN A 103 13.79 -5.60 -10.27
N GLY A 104 12.99 -6.08 -11.21
CA GLY A 104 12.79 -5.49 -12.53
C GLY A 104 11.66 -4.48 -12.61
N TYR A 105 10.92 -4.26 -11.52
CA TYR A 105 9.80 -3.33 -11.48
C TYR A 105 10.18 -2.03 -10.78
N ASP A 106 9.79 -0.91 -11.39
CA ASP A 106 9.96 0.41 -10.83
C ASP A 106 8.62 0.97 -10.35
N TYR A 107 8.66 1.78 -9.27
CA TYR A 107 7.49 2.52 -8.82
C TYR A 107 7.18 3.66 -9.80
N MET A 108 5.96 3.68 -10.31
CA MET A 108 5.51 4.74 -11.19
C MET A 108 4.64 5.74 -10.43
N VAL A 109 5.08 7.00 -10.44
CA VAL A 109 4.24 8.11 -9.98
C VAL A 109 3.38 8.57 -11.15
N MET A 110 2.08 8.33 -11.06
CA MET A 110 1.12 8.83 -12.04
C MET A 110 0.94 10.35 -11.86
N THR A 111 1.32 11.10 -12.85
CA THR A 111 1.14 12.55 -12.89
C THR A 111 0.08 12.91 -13.92
N PRO A 112 -1.19 13.00 -13.53
CA PRO A 112 -2.24 13.35 -14.48
C PRO A 112 -2.03 14.78 -14.97
N TRP A 113 -2.05 14.95 -16.28
CA TRP A 113 -1.96 16.28 -16.90
C TRP A 113 -0.82 17.15 -16.38
N GLY A 114 0.33 16.54 -16.03
CA GLY A 114 1.52 17.24 -15.53
C GLY A 114 1.42 17.77 -14.09
N LYS A 115 0.43 17.31 -13.33
CA LYS A 115 0.28 17.65 -11.90
C LYS A 115 0.47 16.40 -11.05
N THR A 116 1.32 16.49 -10.04
CA THR A 116 1.45 15.43 -9.04
C THR A 116 0.27 15.55 -8.08
N SER A 117 -0.54 14.50 -7.98
CA SER A 117 -1.53 14.35 -6.92
C SER A 117 -0.94 13.41 -5.87
N VAL A 118 -0.70 13.92 -4.68
CA VAL A 118 -0.35 13.11 -3.52
C VAL A 118 -1.54 13.14 -2.58
N SER A 119 -2.19 12.00 -2.39
CA SER A 119 -3.12 11.84 -1.27
C SER A 119 -2.27 11.79 -0.01
N SER A 120 -2.34 12.81 0.84
CA SER A 120 -1.83 12.72 2.19
C SER A 120 -2.93 12.08 3.03
N ASP A 121 -2.69 10.87 3.48
CA ASP A 121 -3.44 10.34 4.60
C ASP A 121 -3.21 11.26 5.80
N ALA A 122 -4.26 11.58 6.54
CA ALA A 122 -4.14 12.51 7.68
C ALA A 122 -3.30 11.95 8.84
N GLY A 123 -2.77 10.74 8.68
CA GLY A 123 -1.87 10.11 9.64
C GLY A 123 -2.53 9.71 10.97
N VAL A 124 -3.85 9.76 11.07
CA VAL A 124 -4.59 9.38 12.28
C VAL A 124 -5.61 8.30 11.94
N SER A 125 -5.38 7.09 12.44
CA SER A 125 -6.37 6.02 12.38
C SER A 125 -7.18 5.99 13.67
N GLU A 126 -8.44 6.35 13.59
CA GLU A 126 -9.35 6.32 14.75
C GLU A 126 -9.63 4.87 15.17
N GLY A 127 -9.64 4.62 16.49
CA GLY A 127 -10.01 3.33 17.05
C GLY A 127 -8.96 2.20 16.85
N ALA A 128 -7.72 2.55 16.54
CA ALA A 128 -6.63 1.59 16.38
C ALA A 128 -6.35 0.77 17.66
N MET A 129 -6.59 1.37 18.84
CA MET A 129 -6.53 0.70 20.13
C MET A 129 -7.74 1.06 20.98
N VAL A 130 -8.32 0.05 21.64
CA VAL A 130 -9.46 0.23 22.55
C VAL A 130 -9.15 -0.40 23.91
N ILE A 131 -9.31 0.39 24.96
CA ILE A 131 -9.26 -0.10 26.35
C ILE A 131 -10.70 -0.29 26.83
N THR A 132 -11.07 -1.52 27.13
CA THR A 132 -12.45 -1.85 27.53
C THR A 132 -12.69 -1.60 29.02
N ASP A 133 -13.97 -1.54 29.42
CA ASP A 133 -14.42 -1.43 30.81
C ASP A 133 -14.05 -2.64 31.69
N LYS A 134 -13.53 -3.71 31.08
CA LYS A 134 -13.03 -4.91 31.79
C LYS A 134 -11.53 -4.85 32.09
N CYS A 135 -10.85 -3.81 31.61
CA CYS A 135 -9.44 -3.63 31.91
C CYS A 135 -9.27 -3.21 33.38
N GLU A 136 -8.59 -4.04 34.17
CA GLU A 136 -8.37 -3.76 35.60
C GLU A 136 -7.39 -2.60 35.84
N ASN A 137 -6.49 -2.34 34.88
CA ASN A 137 -5.46 -1.30 34.98
C ASN A 137 -5.38 -0.48 33.69
N PRO A 138 -6.39 0.33 33.38
CA PRO A 138 -6.46 1.07 32.10
C PRO A 138 -5.31 2.08 31.92
N GLU A 139 -4.81 2.67 33.01
CA GLU A 139 -3.66 3.57 33.00
C GLU A 139 -2.36 2.87 32.60
N ILE A 140 -2.19 1.61 32.98
CA ILE A 140 -1.04 0.80 32.57
C ILE A 140 -1.14 0.45 31.08
N ALA A 141 -2.34 0.08 30.63
CA ALA A 141 -2.58 -0.21 29.21
C ALA A 141 -2.35 1.03 28.33
N ALA A 142 -2.79 2.21 28.78
CA ALA A 142 -2.54 3.47 28.08
C ALA A 142 -1.05 3.83 28.06
N ALA A 143 -0.36 3.72 29.19
CA ALA A 143 1.07 3.99 29.27
C ALA A 143 1.91 3.00 28.44
N TRP A 144 1.47 1.75 28.32
CA TRP A 144 2.10 0.78 27.41
C TRP A 144 1.92 1.20 25.95
N ALA A 145 0.72 1.59 25.54
CA ALA A 145 0.45 2.04 24.19
C ALA A 145 1.22 3.31 23.82
N ASP A 146 1.39 4.23 24.78
CA ASP A 146 2.12 5.48 24.61
C ASP A 146 3.59 5.28 24.24
N GLN A 147 4.20 4.15 24.62
CA GLN A 147 5.57 3.84 24.22
C GLN A 147 5.75 3.73 22.70
N PHE A 148 4.73 3.27 21.98
CA PHE A 148 4.79 3.12 20.51
C PHE A 148 4.76 4.45 19.78
N TYR A 149 4.41 5.55 20.44
CA TYR A 149 4.49 6.90 19.90
C TYR A 149 5.85 7.56 20.08
N SER A 150 6.81 6.89 20.74
CA SER A 150 8.20 7.31 20.78
C SER A 150 8.94 6.85 19.52
N GLU A 151 10.05 7.53 19.16
CA GLU A 151 10.92 7.10 18.06
C GLU A 151 11.41 5.66 18.22
N GLU A 152 11.87 5.31 19.43
CA GLU A 152 12.34 3.96 19.77
C GLU A 152 11.21 2.93 19.62
N GLY A 153 10.02 3.22 20.15
CA GLY A 153 8.86 2.34 20.07
C GLY A 153 8.36 2.17 18.64
N GLY A 154 8.36 3.23 17.84
CA GLY A 154 8.03 3.20 16.41
C GLY A 154 9.00 2.30 15.63
N ILE A 155 10.31 2.51 15.79
CA ILE A 155 11.35 1.67 15.17
C ILE A 155 11.18 0.20 15.58
N LEU A 156 11.05 -0.05 16.88
CA LEU A 156 10.90 -1.41 17.40
C LEU A 156 9.68 -2.12 16.85
N SER A 157 8.57 -1.42 16.68
CA SER A 157 7.31 -2.00 16.19
C SER A 157 7.32 -2.27 14.69
N VAL A 158 8.03 -1.48 13.89
CA VAL A 158 8.09 -1.63 12.42
C VAL A 158 9.26 -2.49 11.98
N MET A 159 10.45 -2.20 12.51
CA MET A 159 11.71 -2.80 12.05
C MET A 159 12.17 -3.94 12.94
N GLY A 160 11.70 -3.97 14.19
CA GLY A 160 12.14 -4.93 15.19
C GLY A 160 13.44 -4.50 15.91
N VAL A 161 14.33 -5.43 16.15
CA VAL A 161 15.52 -5.22 16.99
C VAL A 161 16.76 -5.03 16.12
N GLU A 162 17.46 -3.91 16.30
CA GLU A 162 18.72 -3.62 15.61
C GLU A 162 19.76 -4.72 15.82
N GLY A 163 20.44 -5.11 14.77
CA GLY A 163 21.41 -6.20 14.75
C GLY A 163 20.80 -7.60 14.73
N LYS A 164 19.46 -7.73 14.76
CA LYS A 164 18.74 -9.01 14.62
C LYS A 164 17.86 -9.03 13.37
N THR A 165 16.99 -8.06 13.23
CA THR A 165 16.03 -7.98 12.13
C THR A 165 16.38 -6.90 11.13
N TRP A 166 17.12 -5.87 11.55
CA TRP A 166 17.58 -4.78 10.70
C TRP A 166 18.93 -4.23 11.17
N GLN A 167 19.60 -3.48 10.30
CA GLN A 167 20.89 -2.85 10.58
C GLN A 167 21.08 -1.56 9.78
N TRP A 168 21.92 -0.66 10.28
CA TRP A 168 22.36 0.50 9.54
C TRP A 168 23.39 0.12 8.47
N ARG A 169 23.31 0.80 7.35
CA ARG A 169 24.31 0.76 6.28
C ARG A 169 25.33 1.89 6.46
N ASP A 170 26.47 1.77 5.80
CA ASP A 170 27.51 2.79 5.79
C ASP A 170 27.07 4.12 5.14
N ASP A 171 26.04 4.09 4.29
CA ASP A 171 25.46 5.27 3.62
C ASP A 171 24.40 5.99 4.47
N GLY A 172 24.17 5.54 5.71
CA GLY A 172 23.20 6.11 6.64
C GLY A 172 21.77 5.67 6.40
N LYS A 173 21.55 4.72 5.49
CA LYS A 173 20.28 4.02 5.31
C LYS A 173 20.25 2.75 6.15
N TRP A 174 19.12 2.09 6.20
CA TRP A 174 18.94 0.83 6.88
C TRP A 174 18.45 -0.25 5.92
N ASP A 175 18.72 -1.51 6.25
CA ASP A 175 18.23 -2.68 5.55
C ASP A 175 17.75 -3.73 6.56
N TYR A 176 16.82 -4.60 6.14
CA TYR A 176 16.52 -5.81 6.87
C TYR A 176 17.67 -6.82 6.76
N ILE A 177 17.89 -7.59 7.84
CA ILE A 177 18.88 -8.69 7.88
C ILE A 177 18.16 -9.94 7.40
N VAL A 178 18.31 -10.28 6.14
CA VAL A 178 17.70 -11.46 5.50
C VAL A 178 18.55 -12.72 5.67
N GLY A 179 17.99 -13.91 5.43
CA GLY A 179 18.70 -15.19 5.57
C GLY A 179 18.93 -15.59 7.04
N THR A 180 18.05 -15.18 7.93
CA THR A 180 18.10 -15.46 9.38
C THR A 180 16.89 -16.28 9.82
N GLU A 181 16.81 -16.58 11.13
CA GLU A 181 15.63 -17.22 11.73
C GLU A 181 14.34 -16.40 11.54
N TYR A 182 14.44 -15.11 11.20
CA TYR A 182 13.31 -14.21 10.97
C TYR A 182 12.79 -14.25 9.54
N GLY A 183 13.59 -14.62 8.55
CA GLY A 183 13.17 -14.79 7.16
C GLY A 183 14.28 -14.78 6.14
N GLU A 184 13.98 -15.35 4.98
CA GLU A 184 14.89 -15.41 3.82
C GLU A 184 14.83 -14.14 2.95
N ASP A 185 13.76 -13.35 3.08
CA ASP A 185 13.54 -12.10 2.36
C ASP A 185 13.01 -11.01 3.30
N GLU A 186 13.04 -9.74 2.84
CA GLU A 186 12.66 -8.57 3.62
C GLU A 186 11.22 -8.62 4.13
N SER A 187 10.29 -9.09 3.31
CA SER A 187 8.88 -9.21 3.67
C SER A 187 8.70 -10.20 4.82
N THR A 188 9.34 -11.37 4.72
CA THR A 188 9.27 -12.40 5.75
C THR A 188 9.95 -11.96 7.04
N VAL A 189 11.09 -11.25 6.96
CA VAL A 189 11.76 -10.69 8.14
C VAL A 189 10.87 -9.67 8.82
N ARG A 190 10.27 -8.75 8.06
CA ARG A 190 9.33 -7.77 8.58
C ARG A 190 8.18 -8.45 9.31
N ASP A 191 7.58 -9.46 8.69
CA ASP A 191 6.39 -10.12 9.23
C ASP A 191 6.67 -11.00 10.44
N ASN A 192 7.90 -11.49 10.61
CA ASN A 192 8.34 -12.28 11.75
C ASN A 192 9.12 -11.48 12.81
N ALA A 193 9.38 -10.20 12.57
CA ALA A 193 10.10 -9.37 13.53
C ALA A 193 9.36 -9.33 14.88
N PRO A 194 10.08 -9.34 16.02
CA PRO A 194 9.48 -9.17 17.33
C PRO A 194 8.67 -7.87 17.39
N LEU A 195 7.47 -7.94 17.89
CA LEU A 195 6.48 -6.84 17.92
C LEU A 195 6.05 -6.34 16.54
N GLN A 196 6.22 -7.15 15.51
CA GLN A 196 5.73 -6.86 14.20
C GLN A 196 4.25 -6.44 14.25
N GLY A 197 3.98 -5.31 13.67
CA GLY A 197 2.65 -4.79 13.73
C GLY A 197 2.43 -3.60 12.82
N SER A 198 3.11 -3.55 11.69
CA SER A 198 2.98 -2.45 10.74
C SER A 198 1.54 -2.08 10.40
N ALA A 199 0.60 -3.02 10.50
CA ALA A 199 -0.81 -2.78 10.23
C ALA A 199 -1.69 -2.62 11.49
N TYR A 200 -1.20 -2.98 12.68
CA TYR A 200 -2.05 -3.16 13.85
C TYR A 200 -1.54 -2.52 15.14
N ASN A 201 -0.34 -1.95 15.15
CA ASN A 201 0.17 -1.24 16.32
C ASN A 201 -0.13 0.27 16.22
N PRO A 202 -0.44 0.92 17.35
CA PRO A 202 -0.42 2.37 17.39
C PRO A 202 1.01 2.83 17.12
N MET A 203 1.21 3.52 16.00
CA MET A 203 2.51 4.00 15.56
C MET A 203 2.43 5.42 15.07
N VAL A 204 3.54 6.12 15.23
CA VAL A 204 3.82 7.36 14.51
C VAL A 204 4.66 6.99 13.28
N TRP A 205 4.17 7.36 12.11
CA TRP A 205 4.87 7.23 10.84
C TRP A 205 5.71 8.48 10.58
#